data_e7e2b99530b9b171f75e95a810b9f494
#
_entry.id   e7e2b99530b9b171f75e95a810b9f494
#
_cell.length_a   1.000
_cell.length_b   1.000
_cell.length_c   1.000
_cell.angle_alpha   90.00
_cell.angle_beta   90.00
_cell.angle_gamma   90.00
#
_symmetry.space_group_name_H-M   'P 1'
#
loop_
_entity.id
_entity.type
_entity.pdbx_description
1 polymer ?
#
loop_
_entity_poly.entity_id
_entity_poly.type
_entity_poly.pdbx_seq_one_letter_code
_entity_poly.pdbx_strand_id
1 'polypeptide(L)'
;RRTVPDLLYICENENRLWGCDKTTIYASKPGDIFNWNVFDGLDTDSYAVDTGSAGSFTACVSYLGYPIFFKEEHIYKVYGSIPSNFQVMGSATLGVAEGSAGSLAVAGEILFYLSRAGIMAYSGGIPQPVGAAFGPERHKNAAAGSDGLKYYVSMQGEDGTWLLHVYDAQRGLWHTEDATHATHFARCGGNLYFLNDAGEIWIAGNVREAPEGAAPEGPVTWMAEFGDFTEDNPNKKGVSKLQIRLELDEGARADVLIQFDSDGVWEPVSSLEAAAKRSYYLPIIPRRADHYRLKLEGTGACRVYSLVREFYSGSELKSKQGRQ
;
A
#
# COMPACT_ATOMS: atom_id res chain seq x y z
N ARG A 1 -43.67 7.96 -9.25
CA ARG A 1 -42.90 7.09 -8.33
C ARG A 1 -41.43 7.39 -8.57
N ARG A 2 -40.73 7.96 -7.60
CA ARG A 2 -39.31 8.22 -7.66
C ARG A 2 -38.62 6.85 -7.62
N THR A 3 -37.91 6.45 -8.67
CA THR A 3 -37.17 5.19 -8.73
C THR A 3 -35.70 5.52 -8.72
N VAL A 4 -34.99 5.11 -7.69
CA VAL A 4 -33.54 5.11 -7.67
C VAL A 4 -33.06 3.99 -8.60
N PRO A 5 -32.06 4.23 -9.50
CA PRO A 5 -31.46 3.15 -10.30
C PRO A 5 -30.86 2.06 -9.38
N ASP A 6 -30.68 0.86 -9.94
CA ASP A 6 -30.00 -0.23 -9.25
C ASP A 6 -28.49 -0.04 -9.33
N LEU A 7 -27.98 0.82 -8.43
CA LEU A 7 -26.59 1.27 -8.43
C LEU A 7 -25.68 0.24 -7.73
N LEU A 8 -24.57 -0.10 -8.35
CA LEU A 8 -23.52 -0.96 -7.78
C LEU A 8 -22.53 -0.14 -6.91
N TYR A 9 -22.20 1.07 -7.37
CA TYR A 9 -21.25 1.97 -6.70
C TYR A 9 -21.78 3.39 -6.71
N ILE A 10 -21.47 4.14 -5.66
CA ILE A 10 -21.90 5.52 -5.50
C ILE A 10 -20.77 6.39 -4.96
N CYS A 11 -20.75 7.66 -5.36
CA CYS A 11 -19.92 8.70 -4.78
C CYS A 11 -20.66 10.05 -4.77
N GLU A 12 -20.22 10.99 -3.94
CA GLU A 12 -20.74 12.36 -3.92
C GLU A 12 -19.80 13.30 -4.65
N ASN A 13 -20.35 14.20 -5.46
CA ASN A 13 -19.60 15.30 -6.05
C ASN A 13 -20.56 16.47 -6.36
N GLU A 14 -20.21 17.68 -5.92
CA GLU A 14 -20.93 18.92 -6.20
C GLU A 14 -22.43 18.85 -5.89
N ASN A 15 -22.80 18.41 -4.67
CA ASN A 15 -24.18 18.26 -4.20
C ASN A 15 -25.05 17.30 -5.03
N ARG A 16 -24.43 16.45 -5.85
CA ARG A 16 -25.09 15.34 -6.55
C ARG A 16 -24.56 14.02 -6.02
N LEU A 17 -25.44 13.06 -5.93
CA LEU A 17 -25.02 11.68 -5.80
C LEU A 17 -24.80 11.11 -7.21
N TRP A 18 -23.59 10.64 -7.45
CA TRP A 18 -23.20 9.96 -8.67
C TRP A 18 -23.17 8.46 -8.41
N GLY A 19 -23.49 7.68 -9.42
CA GLY A 19 -23.39 6.23 -9.30
C GLY A 19 -23.40 5.54 -10.64
N CYS A 20 -23.20 4.24 -10.64
CA CYS A 20 -23.25 3.43 -11.84
C CYS A 20 -23.88 2.07 -11.57
N ASP A 21 -24.55 1.54 -12.61
CA ASP A 21 -24.86 0.14 -12.74
C ASP A 21 -23.72 -0.60 -13.48
N LYS A 22 -24.03 -1.63 -14.26
CA LYS A 22 -23.01 -2.38 -15.03
C LYS A 22 -22.40 -1.56 -16.15
N THR A 23 -23.18 -0.70 -16.83
CA THR A 23 -22.78 -0.02 -18.08
C THR A 23 -23.01 1.48 -18.08
N THR A 24 -23.94 1.96 -17.26
CA THR A 24 -24.46 3.31 -17.28
C THR A 24 -24.00 4.10 -16.04
N ILE A 25 -23.58 5.33 -16.26
CA ILE A 25 -23.30 6.33 -15.23
C ILE A 25 -24.54 7.18 -15.03
N TYR A 26 -24.90 7.42 -13.76
CA TYR A 26 -26.04 8.21 -13.36
C TYR A 26 -25.63 9.34 -12.43
N ALA A 27 -26.38 10.47 -12.46
CA ALA A 27 -26.32 11.48 -11.42
C ALA A 27 -27.73 11.88 -10.98
N SER A 28 -27.92 12.04 -9.67
CA SER A 28 -29.15 12.59 -9.11
C SER A 28 -29.33 14.08 -9.43
N LYS A 29 -30.51 14.63 -9.17
CA LYS A 29 -30.65 16.09 -9.08
C LYS A 29 -29.76 16.66 -7.96
N PRO A 30 -29.22 17.88 -8.11
CA PRO A 30 -28.47 18.52 -7.05
C PRO A 30 -29.37 18.74 -5.82
N GLY A 31 -28.88 18.31 -4.65
CA GLY A 31 -29.61 18.42 -3.39
C GLY A 31 -30.81 17.46 -3.23
N ASP A 32 -31.13 16.61 -4.22
CA ASP A 32 -32.22 15.63 -4.15
C ASP A 32 -31.72 14.22 -4.59
N ILE A 33 -31.19 13.50 -3.63
CA ILE A 33 -30.61 12.16 -3.84
C ILE A 33 -31.62 11.07 -4.23
N PHE A 34 -32.90 11.33 -4.14
CA PHE A 34 -33.97 10.39 -4.50
C PHE A 34 -34.52 10.62 -5.91
N ASN A 35 -33.98 11.60 -6.63
CA ASN A 35 -34.49 11.98 -7.93
C ASN A 35 -33.42 11.78 -9.03
N TRP A 36 -33.61 10.74 -9.85
CA TRP A 36 -32.66 10.28 -10.84
C TRP A 36 -33.22 10.31 -12.27
N ASN A 37 -34.49 10.68 -12.45
CA ASN A 37 -35.22 10.51 -13.69
C ASN A 37 -35.94 11.81 -14.13
N VAL A 38 -35.29 12.94 -14.01
CA VAL A 38 -35.80 14.22 -14.50
C VAL A 38 -34.89 14.74 -15.59
N PHE A 39 -35.46 14.95 -16.79
CA PHE A 39 -34.75 15.37 -17.99
C PHE A 39 -35.58 16.44 -18.71
N ASP A 40 -35.81 17.56 -18.07
CA ASP A 40 -36.65 18.68 -18.57
C ASP A 40 -35.85 19.72 -19.36
N GLY A 41 -34.53 19.53 -19.48
CA GLY A 41 -33.61 20.47 -20.11
C GLY A 41 -33.09 21.57 -19.18
N LEU A 42 -33.20 21.36 -17.87
CA LEU A 42 -32.77 22.31 -16.84
C LEU A 42 -31.37 21.96 -16.29
N ASP A 43 -30.67 22.98 -15.82
CA ASP A 43 -29.35 22.82 -15.18
C ASP A 43 -29.39 21.93 -13.92
N THR A 44 -30.56 21.82 -13.30
CA THR A 44 -30.82 21.01 -12.11
C THR A 44 -31.28 19.58 -12.43
N ASP A 45 -31.30 19.15 -13.68
CA ASP A 45 -31.79 17.83 -14.05
C ASP A 45 -30.87 16.71 -13.56
N SER A 46 -31.43 15.51 -13.58
CA SER A 46 -30.67 14.27 -13.47
C SER A 46 -29.80 14.05 -14.71
N TYR A 47 -28.88 13.08 -14.63
CA TYR A 47 -28.04 12.71 -15.77
C TYR A 47 -27.92 11.20 -15.86
N ALA A 48 -27.89 10.68 -17.08
CA ALA A 48 -27.62 9.28 -17.35
C ALA A 48 -26.91 9.13 -18.70
N VAL A 49 -25.87 8.30 -18.76
CA VAL A 49 -25.11 8.01 -19.98
C VAL A 49 -24.55 6.59 -19.98
N ASP A 50 -24.71 5.91 -21.09
CA ASP A 50 -24.05 4.63 -21.36
C ASP A 50 -22.66 4.87 -21.96
N THR A 51 -21.64 4.18 -21.46
CA THR A 51 -20.25 4.37 -21.91
C THR A 51 -19.88 3.55 -23.13
N GLY A 52 -20.69 2.54 -23.51
CA GLY A 52 -20.48 1.71 -24.69
C GLY A 52 -19.24 0.82 -24.69
N SER A 53 -18.35 0.91 -23.67
CA SER A 53 -17.20 0.03 -23.55
C SER A 53 -17.55 -1.31 -22.97
N ALA A 54 -16.75 -2.34 -23.26
CA ALA A 54 -16.89 -3.66 -22.69
C ALA A 54 -16.63 -3.67 -21.17
N GLY A 55 -17.17 -4.68 -20.49
CA GLY A 55 -17.01 -4.89 -19.06
C GLY A 55 -17.93 -4.04 -18.19
N SER A 56 -18.14 -4.48 -16.96
CA SER A 56 -18.93 -3.80 -15.95
C SER A 56 -18.09 -2.75 -15.20
N PHE A 57 -18.76 -1.73 -14.66
CA PHE A 57 -18.11 -0.87 -13.69
C PHE A 57 -17.73 -1.64 -12.44
N THR A 58 -16.55 -1.36 -11.92
CA THR A 58 -15.95 -2.03 -10.76
C THR A 58 -15.81 -1.11 -9.55
N ALA A 59 -15.87 0.21 -9.75
CA ALA A 59 -15.83 1.20 -8.67
C ALA A 59 -16.18 2.60 -9.16
N CYS A 60 -16.45 3.52 -8.23
CA CYS A 60 -16.45 4.96 -8.49
C CYS A 60 -15.95 5.74 -7.27
N VAL A 61 -15.46 6.95 -7.51
CA VAL A 61 -14.95 7.87 -6.47
C VAL A 61 -15.03 9.31 -6.95
N SER A 62 -15.20 10.25 -6.01
CA SER A 62 -14.94 11.67 -6.27
C SER A 62 -13.48 11.97 -5.98
N TYR A 63 -12.75 12.44 -7.00
CA TYR A 63 -11.33 12.74 -6.86
C TYR A 63 -10.92 13.92 -7.75
N LEU A 64 -10.11 14.84 -7.21
CA LEU A 64 -9.71 16.09 -7.87
C LEU A 64 -10.90 16.94 -8.35
N GLY A 65 -12.04 16.90 -7.61
CA GLY A 65 -13.25 17.65 -7.95
C GLY A 65 -14.08 17.02 -9.07
N TYR A 66 -13.81 15.79 -9.48
CA TYR A 66 -14.53 15.11 -10.54
C TYR A 66 -15.04 13.73 -10.11
N PRO A 67 -16.24 13.32 -10.55
CA PRO A 67 -16.64 11.92 -10.48
C PRO A 67 -15.81 11.08 -11.43
N ILE A 68 -15.23 10.01 -10.90
CA ILE A 68 -14.40 9.07 -11.66
C ILE A 68 -15.00 7.68 -11.50
N PHE A 69 -15.14 6.97 -12.62
CA PHE A 69 -15.71 5.63 -12.70
C PHE A 69 -14.70 4.67 -13.29
N PHE A 70 -14.61 3.49 -12.72
CA PHE A 70 -13.63 2.49 -13.11
C PHE A 70 -14.32 1.25 -13.68
N LYS A 71 -13.77 0.73 -14.75
CA LYS A 71 -13.85 -0.67 -15.18
C LYS A 71 -12.45 -1.26 -15.06
N GLU A 72 -12.27 -2.56 -15.21
CA GLU A 72 -10.93 -3.14 -15.08
C GLU A 72 -9.91 -2.58 -16.07
N GLU A 73 -10.37 -2.19 -17.28
CA GLU A 73 -9.51 -1.73 -18.40
C GLU A 73 -9.80 -0.29 -18.84
N HIS A 74 -10.67 0.42 -18.13
CA HIS A 74 -11.03 1.79 -18.47
C HIS A 74 -11.24 2.64 -17.23
N ILE A 75 -10.85 3.90 -17.35
CA ILE A 75 -11.16 4.95 -16.39
C ILE A 75 -11.95 6.02 -17.09
N TYR A 76 -13.11 6.38 -16.54
CA TYR A 76 -13.97 7.44 -17.02
C TYR A 76 -13.98 8.60 -16.05
N LYS A 77 -13.77 9.80 -16.57
CA LYS A 77 -13.83 11.04 -15.80
C LYS A 77 -14.94 11.91 -16.35
N VAL A 78 -15.79 12.44 -15.49
CA VAL A 78 -16.88 13.32 -15.88
C VAL A 78 -16.46 14.77 -15.65
N TYR A 79 -16.47 15.55 -16.73
CA TYR A 79 -16.20 16.99 -16.72
C TYR A 79 -17.51 17.75 -16.88
N GLY A 80 -17.52 19.00 -16.46
CA GLY A 80 -18.69 19.88 -16.54
C GLY A 80 -19.36 20.05 -15.18
N SER A 81 -20.31 20.98 -15.10
CA SER A 81 -21.02 21.37 -13.87
C SER A 81 -22.54 21.18 -13.95
N ILE A 82 -23.09 21.09 -15.16
CA ILE A 82 -24.53 20.94 -15.40
C ILE A 82 -24.77 19.86 -16.46
N PRO A 83 -25.95 19.22 -16.50
CA PRO A 83 -26.24 18.11 -17.40
C PRO A 83 -26.01 18.43 -18.89
N SER A 84 -26.27 19.68 -19.32
CA SER A 84 -26.08 20.11 -20.70
C SER A 84 -24.62 20.20 -21.14
N ASN A 85 -23.66 20.28 -20.20
CA ASN A 85 -22.24 20.35 -20.49
C ASN A 85 -21.41 19.20 -19.89
N PHE A 86 -22.05 18.19 -19.28
CA PHE A 86 -21.32 17.02 -18.84
C PHE A 86 -20.68 16.27 -20.01
N GLN A 87 -19.38 16.01 -19.88
CA GLN A 87 -18.59 15.26 -20.83
C GLN A 87 -17.92 14.09 -20.12
N VAL A 88 -18.25 12.88 -20.53
CA VAL A 88 -17.63 11.65 -20.02
C VAL A 88 -16.45 11.28 -20.91
N MET A 89 -15.25 11.41 -20.37
CA MET A 89 -14.01 11.09 -21.06
C MET A 89 -13.47 9.75 -20.56
N GLY A 90 -13.40 8.76 -21.47
CA GLY A 90 -12.87 7.44 -21.20
C GLY A 90 -11.42 7.30 -21.65
N SER A 91 -10.60 6.68 -20.81
CA SER A 91 -9.22 6.29 -21.12
C SER A 91 -9.06 4.78 -20.99
N ALA A 92 -8.55 4.12 -22.04
CA ALA A 92 -8.20 2.71 -22.00
C ALA A 92 -6.91 2.54 -21.20
N THR A 93 -7.05 2.17 -19.94
CA THR A 93 -5.96 1.97 -18.98
C THR A 93 -6.44 1.09 -17.84
N LEU A 94 -5.52 0.57 -17.02
CA LEU A 94 -5.86 -0.27 -15.88
C LEU A 94 -6.68 0.53 -14.84
N GLY A 95 -7.88 0.06 -14.59
CA GLY A 95 -8.74 0.55 -13.52
C GLY A 95 -8.79 -0.41 -12.34
N VAL A 96 -9.83 -0.31 -11.52
CA VAL A 96 -9.99 -1.11 -10.30
C VAL A 96 -10.36 -2.55 -10.66
N ALA A 97 -9.69 -3.52 -10.06
CA ALA A 97 -10.00 -4.94 -10.21
C ALA A 97 -11.38 -5.27 -9.63
N GLU A 98 -12.08 -6.23 -10.23
CA GLU A 98 -13.36 -6.72 -9.72
C GLU A 98 -13.23 -7.17 -8.25
N GLY A 99 -14.23 -6.86 -7.41
CA GLY A 99 -14.22 -7.15 -5.98
C GLY A 99 -13.31 -6.25 -5.14
N SER A 100 -12.62 -5.28 -5.74
CA SER A 100 -11.65 -4.42 -5.05
C SER A 100 -12.05 -2.93 -5.03
N ALA A 101 -13.34 -2.63 -5.15
CA ALA A 101 -13.86 -1.25 -5.03
C ALA A 101 -13.43 -0.59 -3.70
N GLY A 102 -13.38 -1.36 -2.62
CA GLY A 102 -12.94 -0.90 -1.31
C GLY A 102 -11.45 -0.53 -1.23
N SER A 103 -10.65 -0.83 -2.28
CA SER A 103 -9.23 -0.48 -2.32
C SER A 103 -8.93 1.00 -2.63
N LEU A 104 -9.95 1.76 -3.04
CA LEU A 104 -9.80 3.19 -3.36
C LEU A 104 -9.54 4.02 -2.09
N ALA A 105 -8.37 4.62 -1.98
CA ALA A 105 -8.08 5.59 -0.93
C ALA A 105 -7.05 6.63 -1.37
N VAL A 106 -7.16 7.84 -0.81
CA VAL A 106 -6.26 8.96 -1.14
C VAL A 106 -5.24 9.12 -0.01
N ALA A 107 -3.96 9.04 -0.35
CA ALA A 107 -2.85 9.31 0.54
C ALA A 107 -1.87 10.29 -0.13
N GLY A 108 -1.50 11.38 0.57
CA GLY A 108 -0.61 12.39 0.02
C GLY A 108 -1.10 12.99 -1.31
N GLU A 109 -2.41 13.21 -1.44
CA GLU A 109 -3.07 13.74 -2.64
C GLU A 109 -3.13 12.77 -3.84
N ILE A 110 -2.61 11.57 -3.73
CA ILE A 110 -2.62 10.55 -4.77
C ILE A 110 -3.70 9.50 -4.44
N LEU A 111 -4.49 9.14 -5.44
CA LEU A 111 -5.47 8.05 -5.35
C LEU A 111 -4.78 6.72 -5.63
N PHE A 112 -4.86 5.80 -4.67
CA PHE A 112 -4.36 4.44 -4.81
C PHE A 112 -5.52 3.45 -4.94
N TYR A 113 -5.28 2.37 -5.67
CA TYR A 113 -6.24 1.27 -5.81
C TYR A 113 -5.56 -0.01 -6.30
N LEU A 114 -6.23 -1.14 -6.07
CA LEU A 114 -5.81 -2.43 -6.63
C LEU A 114 -6.39 -2.62 -8.03
N SER A 115 -5.51 -2.78 -9.01
CA SER A 115 -5.84 -3.24 -10.36
C SER A 115 -5.51 -4.71 -10.53
N ARG A 116 -5.91 -5.34 -11.64
CA ARG A 116 -5.50 -6.71 -11.97
C ARG A 116 -3.99 -6.90 -12.16
N ALA A 117 -3.23 -5.83 -12.32
CA ALA A 117 -1.78 -5.85 -12.45
C ALA A 117 -1.04 -5.42 -11.17
N GLY A 118 -1.75 -5.25 -10.05
CA GLY A 118 -1.22 -4.79 -8.77
C GLY A 118 -1.67 -3.38 -8.39
N ILE A 119 -1.06 -2.82 -7.37
CA ILE A 119 -1.43 -1.50 -6.84
C ILE A 119 -0.99 -0.40 -7.78
N MET A 120 -1.92 0.50 -8.09
CA MET A 120 -1.75 1.66 -8.94
C MET A 120 -1.86 2.97 -8.14
N ALA A 121 -1.07 3.95 -8.54
CA ALA A 121 -1.13 5.35 -8.10
C ALA A 121 -1.69 6.21 -9.24
N TYR A 122 -2.74 6.98 -8.98
CA TYR A 122 -3.42 7.82 -9.95
C TYR A 122 -3.49 9.26 -9.48
N SER A 123 -2.98 10.17 -10.28
CA SER A 123 -2.96 11.62 -10.04
C SER A 123 -3.72 12.42 -11.10
N GLY A 124 -4.69 11.77 -11.78
CA GLY A 124 -5.53 12.41 -12.79
C GLY A 124 -5.10 12.16 -14.25
N GLY A 125 -3.93 11.59 -14.49
CA GLY A 125 -3.39 11.20 -15.79
C GLY A 125 -3.40 9.69 -16.02
N ILE A 126 -2.27 9.13 -16.47
CA ILE A 126 -2.08 7.68 -16.63
C ILE A 126 -1.67 7.09 -15.27
N PRO A 127 -2.36 6.05 -14.77
CA PRO A 127 -1.98 5.39 -13.53
C PRO A 127 -0.57 4.79 -13.60
N GLN A 128 0.17 4.87 -12.50
CA GLN A 128 1.52 4.33 -12.39
C GLN A 128 1.54 3.15 -11.41
N PRO A 129 2.20 2.03 -11.74
CA PRO A 129 2.32 0.92 -10.82
C PRO A 129 3.26 1.27 -9.66
N VAL A 130 2.84 0.96 -8.42
CA VAL A 130 3.63 1.16 -7.21
C VAL A 130 3.82 -0.14 -6.42
N GLY A 131 3.25 -1.24 -6.88
CA GLY A 131 3.30 -2.55 -6.24
C GLY A 131 4.53 -3.40 -6.60
N ALA A 132 5.61 -2.83 -7.14
CA ALA A 132 6.79 -3.60 -7.58
C ALA A 132 7.44 -4.43 -6.44
N ALA A 133 7.28 -4.02 -5.19
CA ALA A 133 7.78 -4.75 -4.01
C ALA A 133 7.13 -6.14 -3.83
N PHE A 134 5.92 -6.36 -4.37
CA PHE A 134 5.22 -7.65 -4.30
C PHE A 134 5.66 -8.65 -5.37
N GLY A 135 6.56 -8.25 -6.29
CA GLY A 135 7.02 -9.11 -7.38
C GLY A 135 5.86 -9.52 -8.31
N PRO A 136 5.86 -10.79 -8.79
CA PRO A 136 4.82 -11.30 -9.70
C PRO A 136 3.52 -11.71 -9.00
N GLU A 137 3.46 -11.62 -7.68
CA GLU A 137 2.31 -12.04 -6.89
C GLU A 137 1.07 -11.21 -7.24
N ARG A 138 -0.06 -11.88 -7.43
CA ARG A 138 -1.34 -11.23 -7.71
C ARG A 138 -2.21 -11.24 -6.48
N HIS A 139 -2.94 -10.14 -6.33
CA HIS A 139 -3.86 -9.94 -5.21
C HIS A 139 -5.26 -9.67 -5.73
N LYS A 140 -6.25 -9.94 -4.91
CA LYS A 140 -7.67 -9.71 -5.18
C LYS A 140 -8.40 -9.28 -3.91
N ASN A 141 -9.68 -8.87 -4.04
CA ASN A 141 -10.56 -8.58 -2.90
C ASN A 141 -9.91 -7.64 -1.89
N ALA A 142 -9.62 -6.41 -2.29
CA ALA A 142 -8.92 -5.47 -1.43
C ALA A 142 -9.85 -4.44 -0.80
N ALA A 143 -9.58 -4.11 0.47
CA ALA A 143 -10.12 -2.95 1.16
C ALA A 143 -8.99 -2.07 1.66
N ALA A 144 -9.15 -0.75 1.58
CA ALA A 144 -8.11 0.19 1.92
C ALA A 144 -8.60 1.44 2.63
N GLY A 145 -7.67 2.12 3.28
CA GLY A 145 -7.87 3.41 3.90
C GLY A 145 -6.58 4.22 3.94
N SER A 146 -6.68 5.45 4.43
CA SER A 146 -5.51 6.31 4.56
C SER A 146 -5.60 7.17 5.82
N ASP A 147 -4.48 7.35 6.50
CA ASP A 147 -4.31 8.33 7.58
C ASP A 147 -4.03 9.76 7.04
N GLY A 148 -3.97 9.90 5.71
CA GLY A 148 -3.64 11.11 4.98
C GLY A 148 -2.23 11.11 4.40
N LEU A 149 -1.32 10.29 4.91
CA LEU A 149 0.08 10.18 4.46
C LEU A 149 0.41 8.80 3.92
N LYS A 150 -0.13 7.77 4.55
CA LYS A 150 0.08 6.38 4.21
C LYS A 150 -1.20 5.75 3.67
N TYR A 151 -1.03 4.84 2.75
CA TYR A 151 -2.08 4.00 2.18
C TYR A 151 -2.02 2.62 2.83
N TYR A 152 -3.08 2.25 3.53
CA TYR A 152 -3.26 0.96 4.20
C TYR A 152 -4.16 0.10 3.33
N VAL A 153 -3.74 -1.10 2.99
CA VAL A 153 -4.53 -2.01 2.15
C VAL A 153 -4.46 -3.44 2.67
N SER A 154 -5.62 -3.98 3.02
CA SER A 154 -5.78 -5.40 3.27
C SER A 154 -6.20 -6.06 1.97
N MET A 155 -5.43 -7.04 1.50
CA MET A 155 -5.70 -7.73 0.25
C MET A 155 -5.40 -9.22 0.34
N GLN A 156 -6.09 -9.99 -0.48
CA GLN A 156 -6.01 -11.45 -0.50
C GLN A 156 -5.01 -11.90 -1.58
N GLY A 157 -4.01 -12.68 -1.18
CA GLY A 157 -3.09 -13.35 -2.09
C GLY A 157 -3.73 -14.48 -2.90
N GLU A 158 -2.99 -15.04 -3.86
CA GLU A 158 -3.45 -16.20 -4.67
C GLU A 158 -3.70 -17.45 -3.84
N ASP A 159 -2.95 -17.63 -2.77
CA ASP A 159 -3.09 -18.73 -1.80
C ASP A 159 -4.30 -18.58 -0.87
N GLY A 160 -5.00 -17.46 -0.95
CA GLY A 160 -6.16 -17.14 -0.12
C GLY A 160 -5.83 -16.45 1.20
N THR A 161 -4.56 -16.25 1.54
CA THR A 161 -4.15 -15.52 2.74
C THR A 161 -4.45 -14.03 2.61
N TRP A 162 -4.78 -13.41 3.74
CA TRP A 162 -4.95 -11.97 3.84
C TRP A 162 -3.74 -11.35 4.51
N LEU A 163 -3.29 -10.23 3.98
CA LEU A 163 -2.21 -9.44 4.57
C LEU A 163 -2.58 -7.95 4.53
N LEU A 164 -2.25 -7.26 5.62
CA LEU A 164 -2.34 -5.81 5.70
C LEU A 164 -0.99 -5.21 5.30
N HIS A 165 -0.98 -4.51 4.18
CA HIS A 165 0.19 -3.81 3.67
C HIS A 165 0.03 -2.31 3.82
N VAL A 166 1.14 -1.62 4.02
CA VAL A 166 1.15 -0.16 4.19
C VAL A 166 2.18 0.46 3.26
N TYR A 167 1.74 1.44 2.50
CA TYR A 167 2.59 2.24 1.61
C TYR A 167 2.81 3.63 2.18
N ASP A 168 4.05 3.98 2.47
CA ASP A 168 4.44 5.34 2.81
C ASP A 168 4.64 6.12 1.51
N ALA A 169 3.67 6.94 1.14
CA ALA A 169 3.67 7.67 -0.12
C ALA A 169 4.80 8.72 -0.21
N GLN A 170 5.29 9.22 0.93
CA GLN A 170 6.40 10.18 0.96
C GLN A 170 7.75 9.52 0.72
N ARG A 171 7.92 8.28 1.21
CA ARG A 171 9.17 7.53 1.10
C ARG A 171 9.20 6.55 -0.06
N GLY A 172 8.03 6.24 -0.64
CA GLY A 172 7.91 5.23 -1.68
C GLY A 172 8.22 3.81 -1.18
N LEU A 173 7.93 3.51 0.09
CA LEU A 173 8.27 2.24 0.73
C LEU A 173 7.03 1.49 1.17
N TRP A 174 7.05 0.18 0.93
CA TRP A 174 6.06 -0.77 1.44
C TRP A 174 6.56 -1.46 2.71
N HIS A 175 5.65 -1.74 3.62
CA HIS A 175 5.83 -2.75 4.67
C HIS A 175 4.53 -3.54 4.85
N THR A 176 4.66 -4.72 5.41
CA THR A 176 3.53 -5.58 5.78
C THR A 176 3.39 -5.52 7.29
N GLU A 177 2.20 -5.31 7.80
CA GLU A 177 1.93 -5.31 9.24
C GLU A 177 1.67 -6.75 9.72
N ASP A 178 0.56 -7.33 9.30
CA ASP A 178 0.15 -8.66 9.75
C ASP A 178 -0.84 -9.33 8.78
N ALA A 179 -1.47 -10.42 9.21
CA ALA A 179 -2.49 -11.16 8.47
C ALA A 179 -3.91 -10.60 8.67
N THR A 180 -4.06 -9.32 8.98
CA THR A 180 -5.37 -8.69 9.20
C THR A 180 -6.19 -8.68 7.93
N HIS A 181 -7.40 -9.28 8.01
CA HIS A 181 -8.44 -9.15 7.01
C HIS A 181 -9.34 -7.96 7.37
N ALA A 182 -9.00 -6.78 6.90
CA ALA A 182 -9.85 -5.62 7.02
C ALA A 182 -10.86 -5.58 5.88
N THR A 183 -12.13 -5.37 6.21
CA THR A 183 -13.25 -5.31 5.25
C THR A 183 -13.59 -3.87 4.87
N HIS A 184 -13.43 -2.93 5.79
CA HIS A 184 -13.73 -1.52 5.59
C HIS A 184 -12.78 -0.66 6.39
N PHE A 185 -12.49 0.53 5.87
CA PHE A 185 -11.73 1.55 6.57
C PHE A 185 -12.53 2.84 6.66
N ALA A 186 -12.35 3.58 7.75
CA ALA A 186 -12.94 4.90 7.95
C ALA A 186 -12.01 5.79 8.77
N ARG A 187 -11.96 7.08 8.43
CA ARG A 187 -11.20 8.07 9.19
C ARG A 187 -12.13 8.86 10.09
N CYS A 188 -11.81 8.92 11.37
CA CYS A 188 -12.58 9.67 12.36
C CYS A 188 -11.65 10.27 13.41
N GLY A 189 -11.85 11.52 13.80
CA GLY A 189 -11.10 12.19 14.87
C GLY A 189 -9.57 12.22 14.67
N GLY A 190 -9.09 12.11 13.41
CA GLY A 190 -7.67 12.08 13.10
C GLY A 190 -7.03 10.68 13.11
N ASN A 191 -7.75 9.66 13.57
CA ASN A 191 -7.35 8.25 13.53
C ASN A 191 -7.95 7.55 12.31
N LEU A 192 -7.26 6.51 11.82
CA LEU A 192 -7.78 5.57 10.84
C LEU A 192 -8.29 4.34 11.57
N TYR A 193 -9.54 3.99 11.33
CA TYR A 193 -10.18 2.79 11.87
C TYR A 193 -10.40 1.78 10.76
N PHE A 194 -10.40 0.51 11.11
CA PHE A 194 -10.84 -0.55 10.23
C PHE A 194 -11.78 -1.52 10.94
N LEU A 195 -12.62 -2.15 10.16
CA LEU A 195 -13.48 -3.25 10.56
C LEU A 195 -12.84 -4.54 10.04
N ASN A 196 -12.59 -5.50 10.93
CA ASN A 196 -12.12 -6.81 10.52
C ASN A 196 -13.27 -7.75 10.09
N ASP A 197 -12.96 -8.95 9.64
CA ASP A 197 -13.93 -9.97 9.24
C ASP A 197 -14.74 -10.53 10.42
N ALA A 198 -14.25 -10.42 11.64
CA ALA A 198 -14.97 -10.77 12.87
C ALA A 198 -15.99 -9.68 13.30
N GLY A 199 -16.02 -8.53 12.63
CA GLY A 199 -16.89 -7.40 12.98
C GLY A 199 -16.36 -6.53 14.10
N GLU A 200 -15.08 -6.60 14.42
CA GLU A 200 -14.42 -5.79 15.43
C GLU A 200 -13.83 -4.53 14.81
N ILE A 201 -13.85 -3.43 15.56
CA ILE A 201 -13.26 -2.15 15.14
C ILE A 201 -11.90 -1.97 15.78
N TRP A 202 -10.89 -1.75 14.93
CA TRP A 202 -9.51 -1.53 15.31
C TRP A 202 -9.00 -0.18 14.80
N ILE A 203 -7.92 0.33 15.38
CA ILE A 203 -7.23 1.53 14.93
C ILE A 203 -5.97 1.11 14.18
N ALA A 204 -5.79 1.60 12.96
CA ALA A 204 -4.60 1.36 12.16
C ALA A 204 -3.53 2.43 12.39
N GLY A 205 -2.27 2.02 12.42
CA GLY A 205 -1.12 2.91 12.45
C GLY A 205 -0.89 3.64 13.78
N ASN A 206 -0.22 4.80 13.69
CA ASN A 206 0.10 5.60 14.89
C ASN A 206 -1.15 6.28 15.46
N VAL A 207 -1.59 5.82 16.60
CA VAL A 207 -2.71 6.40 17.34
C VAL A 207 -2.29 7.75 17.92
N ARG A 208 -2.99 8.83 17.54
CA ARG A 208 -2.75 10.17 18.10
C ARG A 208 -3.36 10.32 19.49
N GLU A 209 -4.58 9.84 19.64
CA GLU A 209 -5.33 9.82 20.89
C GLU A 209 -6.13 8.51 20.91
N ALA A 210 -5.83 7.63 21.86
CA ALA A 210 -6.61 6.41 22.00
C ALA A 210 -7.99 6.76 22.57
N PRO A 211 -9.09 6.24 21.99
CA PRO A 211 -10.42 6.39 22.58
C PRO A 211 -10.47 5.83 23.99
N GLU A 212 -11.34 6.39 24.84
CA GLU A 212 -11.57 5.87 26.18
C GLU A 212 -12.01 4.39 26.09
N GLY A 213 -11.32 3.52 26.84
CA GLY A 213 -11.59 2.08 26.84
C GLY A 213 -10.91 1.28 25.72
N ALA A 214 -10.10 1.91 24.87
CA ALA A 214 -9.30 1.16 23.90
C ALA A 214 -8.27 0.28 24.61
N ALA A 215 -8.19 -0.99 24.23
CA ALA A 215 -7.15 -1.89 24.72
C ALA A 215 -5.79 -1.49 24.11
N PRO A 216 -4.71 -1.42 24.93
CA PRO A 216 -3.38 -1.19 24.38
C PRO A 216 -2.93 -2.39 23.54
N GLU A 217 -2.21 -2.11 22.47
CA GLU A 217 -1.56 -3.15 21.69
C GLU A 217 -0.44 -3.81 22.48
N GLY A 218 -0.33 -5.14 22.36
CA GLY A 218 0.77 -5.89 22.95
C GLY A 218 2.09 -5.70 22.19
N PRO A 219 3.22 -6.25 22.71
CA PRO A 219 4.49 -6.21 21.99
C PRO A 219 4.38 -6.91 20.63
N VAL A 220 4.66 -6.18 19.56
CA VAL A 220 4.61 -6.69 18.18
C VAL A 220 5.97 -7.27 17.79
N THR A 221 5.96 -8.41 17.10
CA THR A 221 7.16 -8.96 16.45
C THR A 221 7.34 -8.27 15.10
N TRP A 222 8.60 -7.98 14.76
CA TRP A 222 8.93 -7.30 13.51
C TRP A 222 10.18 -7.90 12.86
N MET A 223 10.31 -7.71 11.56
CA MET A 223 11.47 -8.14 10.79
C MET A 223 11.76 -7.12 9.67
N ALA A 224 13.05 -6.89 9.42
CA ALA A 224 13.52 -6.12 8.29
C ALA A 224 14.72 -6.84 7.65
N GLU A 225 14.55 -7.29 6.41
CA GLU A 225 15.60 -7.89 5.60
C GLU A 225 16.11 -6.89 4.60
N PHE A 226 17.43 -6.71 4.54
CA PHE A 226 18.08 -5.84 3.56
C PHE A 226 18.39 -6.63 2.30
N GLY A 227 18.44 -5.95 1.16
CA GLY A 227 18.88 -6.53 -0.09
C GLY A 227 20.38 -6.91 -0.07
N ASP A 228 20.84 -7.49 -1.16
CA ASP A 228 22.24 -7.92 -1.31
C ASP A 228 23.20 -6.73 -1.24
N PHE A 229 24.16 -6.79 -0.34
CA PHE A 229 25.29 -5.88 -0.30
C PHE A 229 26.40 -6.41 -1.22
N THR A 230 26.38 -5.96 -2.46
CA THR A 230 27.34 -6.35 -3.50
C THR A 230 28.53 -5.39 -3.59
N GLU A 231 28.39 -4.18 -3.04
CA GLU A 231 29.39 -3.08 -3.04
C GLU A 231 29.87 -2.73 -4.46
N ASP A 232 29.01 -2.93 -5.47
CA ASP A 232 29.29 -2.74 -6.90
C ASP A 232 30.64 -3.36 -7.37
N ASN A 233 31.05 -4.41 -6.71
CA ASN A 233 32.31 -5.10 -6.93
C ASN A 233 32.08 -6.61 -7.12
N PRO A 234 32.43 -7.19 -8.29
CA PRO A 234 32.26 -8.61 -8.55
C PRO A 234 33.24 -9.51 -7.77
N ASN A 235 34.30 -8.93 -7.17
CA ASN A 235 35.27 -9.72 -6.42
C ASN A 235 34.71 -10.10 -5.04
N LYS A 236 35.22 -11.21 -4.49
CA LYS A 236 34.93 -11.60 -3.12
C LYS A 236 35.36 -10.53 -2.13
N LYS A 237 34.44 -10.18 -1.28
CA LYS A 237 34.59 -9.14 -0.24
C LYS A 237 34.34 -9.75 1.13
N GLY A 238 34.86 -9.14 2.17
CA GLY A 238 34.58 -9.50 3.55
C GLY A 238 34.15 -8.27 4.34
N VAL A 239 33.20 -8.46 5.25
CA VAL A 239 32.83 -7.42 6.22
C VAL A 239 33.85 -7.48 7.35
N SER A 240 34.51 -6.36 7.62
CA SER A 240 35.50 -6.24 8.70
C SER A 240 34.88 -5.60 9.95
N LYS A 241 33.85 -4.78 9.77
CA LYS A 241 33.18 -4.09 10.87
C LYS A 241 31.72 -3.87 10.55
N LEU A 242 30.87 -4.10 11.52
CA LEU A 242 29.47 -3.78 11.47
C LEU A 242 29.09 -3.01 12.75
N GLN A 243 28.42 -1.88 12.57
CA GLN A 243 27.97 -1.06 13.66
C GLN A 243 26.51 -0.65 13.41
N ILE A 244 25.67 -0.85 14.40
CA ILE A 244 24.27 -0.40 14.35
C ILE A 244 24.03 0.64 15.45
N ARG A 245 23.30 1.70 15.09
CA ARG A 245 22.76 2.65 16.06
C ARG A 245 21.26 2.53 16.07
N LEU A 246 20.72 2.12 17.22
CA LEU A 246 19.29 1.93 17.41
C LEU A 246 18.86 2.40 18.81
N GLU A 247 17.56 2.51 18.99
CA GLU A 247 16.87 2.77 20.24
C GLU A 247 15.83 1.68 20.44
N LEU A 248 15.86 1.06 21.60
CA LEU A 248 14.88 0.06 22.04
C LEU A 248 14.13 0.61 23.23
N ASP A 249 12.84 0.37 23.28
CA ASP A 249 12.03 0.61 24.47
C ASP A 249 12.24 -0.48 25.52
N GLU A 250 11.74 -0.27 26.73
CA GLU A 250 11.84 -1.24 27.81
C GLU A 250 11.14 -2.55 27.42
N GLY A 251 11.83 -3.67 27.58
CA GLY A 251 11.34 -5.00 27.20
C GLY A 251 11.41 -5.31 25.71
N ALA A 252 11.87 -4.38 24.87
CA ALA A 252 12.08 -4.65 23.45
C ALA A 252 13.42 -5.35 23.21
N ARG A 253 13.46 -6.16 22.13
CA ARG A 253 14.63 -6.92 21.71
C ARG A 253 14.83 -6.78 20.19
N ALA A 254 16.10 -6.72 19.77
CA ALA A 254 16.49 -6.76 18.38
C ALA A 254 17.64 -7.77 18.17
N ASP A 255 17.41 -8.74 17.30
CA ASP A 255 18.42 -9.70 16.86
C ASP A 255 18.95 -9.29 15.50
N VAL A 256 20.26 -9.37 15.32
CA VAL A 256 20.95 -9.09 14.04
C VAL A 256 21.49 -10.37 13.47
N LEU A 257 21.11 -10.67 12.25
CA LEU A 257 21.54 -11.87 11.53
C LEU A 257 22.21 -11.48 10.20
N ILE A 258 23.10 -12.35 9.73
CA ILE A 258 23.80 -12.20 8.44
C ILE A 258 23.65 -13.48 7.63
N GLN A 259 23.56 -13.34 6.31
CA GLN A 259 23.59 -14.44 5.35
C GLN A 259 24.65 -14.14 4.29
N PHE A 260 25.40 -15.13 3.87
CA PHE A 260 26.43 -15.00 2.86
C PHE A 260 26.04 -15.77 1.59
N ASP A 261 26.34 -15.20 0.42
CA ASP A 261 26.18 -15.84 -0.90
C ASP A 261 24.78 -16.42 -1.16
N SER A 262 23.74 -15.88 -0.50
CA SER A 262 22.35 -16.35 -0.58
C SER A 262 22.18 -17.86 -0.35
N ASP A 263 22.99 -18.42 0.57
CA ASP A 263 23.02 -19.86 0.88
C ASP A 263 21.78 -20.37 1.65
N GLY A 264 20.85 -19.47 2.00
CA GLY A 264 19.64 -19.78 2.75
C GLY A 264 19.84 -19.89 4.26
N VAL A 265 21.07 -19.73 4.79
CA VAL A 265 21.40 -19.87 6.20
C VAL A 265 21.61 -18.50 6.85
N TRP A 266 20.78 -18.17 7.84
CA TRP A 266 20.95 -16.97 8.64
C TRP A 266 21.79 -17.25 9.87
N GLU A 267 22.98 -16.64 9.94
CA GLU A 267 23.89 -16.76 11.06
C GLU A 267 23.64 -15.62 12.06
N PRO A 268 23.44 -15.91 13.38
CA PRO A 268 23.23 -14.86 14.36
C PRO A 268 24.53 -14.07 14.60
N VAL A 269 24.43 -12.75 14.61
CA VAL A 269 25.54 -11.83 14.89
C VAL A 269 25.47 -11.32 16.31
N SER A 270 24.32 -10.83 16.76
CA SER A 270 24.12 -10.25 18.08
C SER A 270 22.64 -10.17 18.46
N SER A 271 22.38 -10.21 19.77
CA SER A 271 21.09 -9.92 20.35
C SER A 271 21.21 -8.68 21.24
N LEU A 272 20.33 -7.72 21.08
CA LEU A 272 20.36 -6.41 21.72
C LEU A 272 19.06 -6.23 22.52
N GLU A 273 19.17 -5.98 23.84
CA GLU A 273 18.03 -5.91 24.75
C GLU A 273 18.04 -4.64 25.65
N ALA A 274 19.10 -3.81 25.57
CA ALA A 274 19.20 -2.67 26.46
C ALA A 274 18.25 -1.54 26.04
N ALA A 275 17.33 -1.17 26.92
CA ALA A 275 16.43 -0.03 26.76
C ALA A 275 17.22 1.30 26.73
N ALA A 276 17.80 1.62 25.62
CA ALA A 276 18.52 2.87 25.40
C ALA A 276 18.81 3.13 23.91
N LYS A 277 19.01 4.40 23.59
CA LYS A 277 19.60 4.81 22.31
C LYS A 277 21.10 4.64 22.36
N ARG A 278 21.63 3.61 21.69
CA ARG A 278 23.07 3.28 21.68
C ARG A 278 23.59 2.92 20.30
N SER A 279 24.92 3.02 20.18
CA SER A 279 25.67 2.47 19.06
C SER A 279 26.36 1.17 19.52
N TYR A 280 26.10 0.08 18.79
CA TYR A 280 26.66 -1.23 19.07
C TYR A 280 27.65 -1.61 17.97
N TYR A 281 28.85 -2.03 18.38
CA TYR A 281 29.76 -2.74 17.50
C TYR A 281 29.38 -4.21 17.53
N LEU A 282 29.05 -4.75 16.35
CA LEU A 282 28.59 -6.12 16.23
C LEU A 282 29.78 -7.04 16.00
N PRO A 283 29.90 -8.15 16.74
CA PRO A 283 31.00 -9.11 16.58
C PRO A 283 30.78 -9.88 15.28
N ILE A 284 31.50 -9.52 14.24
CA ILE A 284 31.47 -10.22 12.96
C ILE A 284 32.75 -11.00 12.77
N ILE A 285 32.62 -12.26 12.35
CA ILE A 285 33.78 -13.06 11.91
C ILE A 285 33.98 -12.77 10.43
N PRO A 286 35.14 -12.15 10.03
CA PRO A 286 35.38 -11.82 8.66
C PRO A 286 35.37 -13.08 7.79
N ARG A 287 34.42 -13.16 6.85
CA ARG A 287 34.29 -14.24 5.86
C ARG A 287 34.26 -13.62 4.47
N ARG A 288 34.91 -14.26 3.50
CA ARG A 288 34.90 -13.80 2.11
C ARG A 288 33.70 -14.39 1.38
N ALA A 289 32.90 -13.50 0.80
CA ALA A 289 31.70 -13.82 0.06
C ALA A 289 31.56 -12.93 -1.17
N ASP A 290 30.78 -13.35 -2.17
CA ASP A 290 30.45 -12.53 -3.32
C ASP A 290 29.51 -11.42 -2.92
N HIS A 291 28.57 -11.69 -2.01
CA HIS A 291 27.66 -10.74 -1.39
C HIS A 291 27.23 -11.21 -0.01
N TYR A 292 26.58 -10.35 0.73
CA TYR A 292 25.97 -10.70 2.00
C TYR A 292 24.69 -9.91 2.19
N ARG A 293 23.80 -10.43 3.03
CA ARG A 293 22.57 -9.78 3.48
C ARG A 293 22.58 -9.62 4.97
N LEU A 294 21.82 -8.64 5.45
CA LEU A 294 21.53 -8.45 6.86
C LEU A 294 20.04 -8.58 7.10
N LYS A 295 19.67 -9.16 8.22
CA LYS A 295 18.31 -9.22 8.72
C LYS A 295 18.29 -8.73 10.15
N LEU A 296 17.32 -7.88 10.45
CA LEU A 296 16.98 -7.48 11.80
C LEU A 296 15.62 -8.09 12.12
N GLU A 297 15.50 -8.73 13.26
CA GLU A 297 14.22 -9.23 13.75
C GLU A 297 14.12 -9.00 15.24
N GLY A 298 12.89 -8.82 15.76
CA GLY A 298 12.76 -8.51 17.17
C GLY A 298 11.32 -8.41 17.63
N THR A 299 11.19 -7.95 18.87
CA THR A 299 9.90 -7.76 19.52
C THR A 299 9.89 -6.42 20.24
N GLY A 300 8.75 -5.75 20.23
CA GLY A 300 8.56 -4.44 20.85
C GLY A 300 9.12 -3.28 20.03
N ALA A 301 9.05 -2.07 20.54
CA ALA A 301 9.40 -0.87 19.81
C ALA A 301 10.91 -0.75 19.57
N CYS A 302 11.29 -0.58 18.31
CA CYS A 302 12.66 -0.41 17.87
C CYS A 302 12.76 0.71 16.85
N ARG A 303 13.74 1.60 16.99
CA ARG A 303 14.06 2.64 16.02
C ARG A 303 15.51 2.52 15.59
N VAL A 304 15.74 2.17 14.34
CA VAL A 304 17.08 2.10 13.75
C VAL A 304 17.45 3.46 13.15
N TYR A 305 18.59 4.02 13.55
CA TYR A 305 19.10 5.32 13.08
C TYR A 305 20.14 5.19 11.99
N SER A 306 21.06 4.23 12.14
CA SER A 306 22.09 3.98 11.14
C SER A 306 22.63 2.56 11.24
N LEU A 307 23.05 2.07 10.09
CA LEU A 307 23.82 0.85 9.92
C LEU A 307 25.09 1.20 9.17
N VAL A 308 26.25 1.04 9.83
CA VAL A 308 27.56 1.33 9.26
C VAL A 308 28.32 0.02 9.10
N ARG A 309 28.89 -0.17 7.94
CA ARG A 309 29.70 -1.35 7.60
C ARG A 309 31.00 -0.95 6.97
N GLU A 310 32.07 -1.61 7.36
CA GLU A 310 33.37 -1.54 6.71
C GLU A 310 33.63 -2.87 6.02
N PHE A 311 34.02 -2.83 4.77
CA PHE A 311 34.34 -4.01 3.98
C PHE A 311 35.72 -3.91 3.37
N TYR A 312 36.31 -5.06 3.05
CA TYR A 312 37.53 -5.13 2.29
C TYR A 312 37.33 -6.01 1.05
N SER A 313 37.91 -5.57 -0.05
CA SER A 313 37.95 -6.34 -1.29
C SER A 313 39.17 -7.25 -1.26
N GLY A 314 38.96 -8.55 -1.46
CA GLY A 314 40.07 -9.49 -1.61
C GLY A 314 40.57 -9.52 -3.04
N SER A 315 41.88 -9.61 -3.25
CA SER A 315 42.41 -10.00 -4.54
C SER A 315 42.02 -11.46 -4.81
N GLU A 316 41.41 -11.75 -5.95
CA GLU A 316 41.30 -13.14 -6.40
C GLU A 316 42.72 -13.71 -6.62
N LEU A 317 42.95 -14.91 -6.12
CA LEU A 317 44.15 -15.63 -6.46
C LEU A 317 44.14 -15.79 -7.97
N LYS A 318 45.06 -15.14 -8.68
CA LYS A 318 45.30 -15.42 -10.10
C LYS A 318 45.45 -16.92 -10.24
N SER A 319 44.52 -17.59 -10.92
CA SER A 319 44.74 -18.98 -11.29
C SER A 319 46.08 -19.04 -12.00
N LYS A 320 46.99 -19.89 -11.53
CA LYS A 320 48.21 -20.21 -12.27
C LYS A 320 47.74 -20.77 -13.60
N GLN A 321 47.70 -19.94 -14.63
CA GLN A 321 47.66 -20.44 -15.99
C GLN A 321 48.89 -21.32 -16.14
N GLY A 322 48.64 -22.61 -16.37
CA GLY A 322 49.70 -23.59 -16.59
C GLY A 322 50.63 -23.09 -17.67
N ARG A 323 51.93 -23.06 -17.36
CA ARG A 323 52.96 -23.08 -18.37
C ARG A 323 52.79 -24.39 -19.16
N GLN A 324 52.41 -24.27 -20.43
CA GLN A 324 52.73 -25.26 -21.44
C GLN A 324 54.20 -25.10 -21.85
#